data_b792681b7ca45bbfca761b0baa6d3f99
#
_entry.id   b792681b7ca45bbfca761b0baa6d3f99
#
_cell.length_a   1.000
_cell.length_b   1.000
_cell.length_c   1.000
_cell.angle_alpha   90.00
_cell.angle_beta   90.00
_cell.angle_gamma   90.00
#
_symmetry.space_group_name_H-M   'P 1'
#
loop_
_entity.id
_entity.type
_entity.pdbx_description
1 polymer ?
#
loop_
_entity_poly.entity_id
_entity_poly.type
_entity_poly.pdbx_seq_one_letter_code
_entity_poly.pdbx_strand_id
1 'polypeptide(L)'
;MLSLQAVANVVYQDAHVRFTLIDEGTVRLEYAPDGKFVDNKSFVAVIREYPKVNCSIKNTAKQVVISTAKMKLVYKKGSGPLTKDNLTITSTKGINTPFVWKPGMVQKHNLKGTYRTLDGYDGSEYQYSNPKQQMPIEDGLLATDGWTLIDDSHRLLFDGAKDWEWVAERQSAEGAQDWYFMAYGHNYKAALQSFTKFAGRVPLPPRYTFGYWWSRYWSYSDQDFRDLIGNFQRLDLPLDVLVIDMDWHPISPEAGGGWTGWDWNERLFPDYKAFLKYLDRQGVKATMNLHPADGVRPYEKKYKEFMQRLGKNDGKTYEWLGSDKQYVKAIFDTYLHDYMADGIDFWWLDWQQWPKDRKIDSLDNVFWCNYIWFSDMERNGDKRPMLYHRWGGLGNHRYQIGFSGDAFITWASLKFLPYFNSTASNVLYGY
;
A
#
# COMPACT_ATOMS: atom_id res chain seq x y z
N MET A 1 17.44 -33.21 -7.34
CA MET A 1 18.27 -32.12 -7.86
C MET A 1 17.34 -30.95 -8.11
N LEU A 2 17.27 -30.02 -7.17
CA LEU A 2 16.56 -28.74 -7.36
C LEU A 2 17.42 -27.91 -8.30
N SER A 3 16.90 -27.56 -9.47
CA SER A 3 17.55 -26.64 -10.38
C SER A 3 17.64 -25.27 -9.67
N LEU A 4 18.86 -24.85 -9.31
CA LEU A 4 19.16 -23.47 -9.06
C LEU A 4 18.84 -22.68 -10.33
N GLN A 5 17.65 -22.08 -10.42
CA GLN A 5 17.46 -20.98 -11.35
C GLN A 5 18.43 -19.88 -10.90
N ALA A 6 19.43 -19.61 -11.74
CA ALA A 6 20.36 -18.52 -11.51
C ALA A 6 19.55 -17.22 -11.43
N VAL A 7 19.46 -16.64 -10.24
CA VAL A 7 18.88 -15.30 -10.06
C VAL A 7 19.75 -14.35 -10.86
N ALA A 8 19.24 -13.85 -11.97
CA ALA A 8 19.97 -12.94 -12.85
C ALA A 8 20.40 -11.70 -12.04
N ASN A 9 21.71 -11.35 -12.08
CA ASN A 9 22.37 -10.22 -11.38
C ASN A 9 22.83 -10.42 -9.93
N VAL A 10 22.88 -11.64 -9.42
CA VAL A 10 23.71 -11.94 -8.25
C VAL A 10 25.17 -11.70 -8.65
N VAL A 11 25.79 -10.68 -8.08
CA VAL A 11 27.17 -10.27 -8.38
C VAL A 11 28.18 -10.81 -7.37
N TYR A 12 27.70 -11.28 -6.24
CA TYR A 12 28.45 -12.01 -5.23
C TYR A 12 27.53 -12.88 -4.39
N GLN A 13 27.98 -14.09 -4.11
CA GLN A 13 27.35 -14.98 -3.14
C GLN A 13 28.38 -15.90 -2.52
N ASP A 14 28.32 -16.06 -1.20
CA ASP A 14 28.98 -17.12 -0.45
C ASP A 14 27.93 -17.89 0.39
N ALA A 15 28.37 -18.62 1.41
CA ALA A 15 27.45 -19.43 2.22
C ALA A 15 26.41 -18.57 2.99
N HIS A 16 26.74 -17.33 3.32
CA HIS A 16 25.93 -16.50 4.22
C HIS A 16 25.63 -15.11 3.70
N VAL A 17 26.32 -14.62 2.67
CA VAL A 17 26.15 -13.27 2.13
C VAL A 17 25.84 -13.33 0.64
N ARG A 18 24.85 -12.54 0.21
CA ARG A 18 24.50 -12.39 -1.20
C ARG A 18 24.32 -10.91 -1.55
N PHE A 19 24.88 -10.48 -2.67
CA PHE A 19 24.65 -9.14 -3.25
C PHE A 19 24.06 -9.25 -4.64
N THR A 20 22.93 -8.58 -4.84
CA THR A 20 22.20 -8.57 -6.11
C THR A 20 22.07 -7.14 -6.61
N LEU A 21 22.57 -6.82 -7.79
CA LEU A 21 22.39 -5.52 -8.42
C LEU A 21 21.02 -5.43 -9.08
N ILE A 22 20.27 -4.38 -8.76
CA ILE A 22 18.98 -4.04 -9.38
C ILE A 22 19.21 -3.06 -10.54
N ASP A 23 20.08 -2.07 -10.31
CA ASP A 23 20.62 -1.18 -11.33
C ASP A 23 21.99 -0.63 -10.85
N GLU A 24 22.55 0.33 -11.59
CA GLU A 24 23.87 0.89 -11.28
C GLU A 24 23.95 1.62 -9.92
N GLY A 25 22.81 2.03 -9.36
CA GLY A 25 22.71 2.74 -8.08
C GLY A 25 22.02 1.93 -6.97
N THR A 26 21.47 0.75 -7.29
CA THR A 26 20.64 0.01 -6.34
C THR A 26 21.14 -1.42 -6.19
N VAL A 27 21.37 -1.84 -4.96
CA VAL A 27 21.84 -3.17 -4.60
C VAL A 27 21.03 -3.75 -3.45
N ARG A 28 20.62 -5.02 -3.57
CA ARG A 28 20.10 -5.82 -2.46
C ARG A 28 21.30 -6.44 -1.72
N LEU A 29 21.30 -6.30 -0.41
CA LEU A 29 22.35 -6.73 0.52
C LEU A 29 21.73 -7.74 1.47
N GLU A 30 22.18 -8.97 1.45
CA GLU A 30 21.59 -10.04 2.25
C GLU A 30 22.65 -10.72 3.11
N TYR A 31 22.28 -11.01 4.36
CA TYR A 31 22.99 -11.92 5.26
C TYR A 31 22.01 -12.96 5.80
N ALA A 32 22.32 -14.23 5.61
CA ALA A 32 21.55 -15.38 6.08
C ALA A 32 22.42 -16.22 7.03
N PRO A 33 22.18 -16.17 8.35
CA PRO A 33 22.98 -16.93 9.31
C PRO A 33 22.97 -18.45 9.08
N ASP A 34 21.86 -18.98 8.57
CA ASP A 34 21.65 -20.39 8.23
C ASP A 34 21.93 -20.72 6.74
N GLY A 35 22.41 -19.76 5.96
CA GLY A 35 22.68 -19.90 4.53
C GLY A 35 21.42 -19.97 3.64
N LYS A 36 20.24 -19.69 4.19
CA LYS A 36 18.97 -19.72 3.42
C LYS A 36 18.53 -18.32 3.06
N PHE A 37 18.69 -17.95 1.81
CA PHE A 37 18.21 -16.68 1.28
C PHE A 37 16.73 -16.75 0.95
N VAL A 38 16.02 -15.63 1.15
CA VAL A 38 14.58 -15.51 0.91
C VAL A 38 14.34 -14.90 -0.47
N ASP A 39 13.79 -15.67 -1.39
CA ASP A 39 13.53 -15.23 -2.78
C ASP A 39 12.04 -14.95 -3.07
N ASN A 40 11.15 -15.20 -2.12
CA ASN A 40 9.73 -14.85 -2.22
C ASN A 40 9.57 -13.33 -2.30
N LYS A 41 8.49 -12.89 -2.98
CA LYS A 41 8.07 -11.48 -2.95
C LYS A 41 7.79 -11.05 -1.51
N SER A 42 8.28 -9.89 -1.10
CA SER A 42 7.87 -9.25 0.14
C SER A 42 6.80 -8.18 -0.12
N PHE A 43 6.21 -7.65 0.94
CA PHE A 43 5.23 -6.56 0.82
C PHE A 43 5.81 -5.29 0.19
N VAL A 44 7.13 -5.12 0.20
CA VAL A 44 7.81 -4.01 -0.50
C VAL A 44 8.37 -4.46 -1.83
N ALA A 45 9.17 -5.53 -1.86
CA ALA A 45 9.86 -5.96 -3.06
C ALA A 45 9.11 -7.12 -3.75
N VAL A 46 8.40 -6.78 -4.82
CA VAL A 46 7.53 -7.72 -5.58
C VAL A 46 8.14 -8.17 -6.90
N ILE A 47 9.21 -7.53 -7.35
CA ILE A 47 9.98 -7.93 -8.54
C ILE A 47 11.29 -8.51 -8.07
N ARG A 48 11.64 -9.71 -8.52
CA ARG A 48 12.84 -10.45 -8.12
C ARG A 48 13.79 -10.74 -9.29
N GLU A 49 13.39 -10.43 -10.50
CA GLU A 49 14.19 -10.56 -11.71
C GLU A 49 14.55 -9.17 -12.25
N TYR A 50 15.82 -8.95 -12.51
CA TYR A 50 16.34 -7.65 -12.93
C TYR A 50 17.15 -7.76 -14.22
N PRO A 51 17.18 -6.74 -15.09
CA PRO A 51 18.06 -6.72 -16.26
C PRO A 51 19.53 -6.70 -15.84
N LYS A 52 20.40 -7.26 -16.67
CA LYS A 52 21.86 -7.28 -16.43
C LYS A 52 22.40 -5.87 -16.22
N VAL A 53 23.18 -5.69 -15.15
CA VAL A 53 23.81 -4.42 -14.78
C VAL A 53 25.30 -4.46 -15.11
N ASN A 54 25.81 -3.42 -15.75
CA ASN A 54 27.24 -3.27 -16.01
C ASN A 54 28.00 -2.99 -14.71
N CYS A 55 28.93 -3.86 -14.36
CA CYS A 55 29.76 -3.71 -13.18
C CYS A 55 31.13 -4.35 -13.38
N SER A 56 32.10 -3.93 -12.60
CA SER A 56 33.38 -4.63 -12.43
C SER A 56 33.43 -5.28 -11.05
N ILE A 57 33.96 -6.50 -11.00
CA ILE A 57 34.05 -7.28 -9.76
C ILE A 57 35.50 -7.70 -9.55
N LYS A 58 36.08 -7.28 -8.41
CA LYS A 58 37.39 -7.78 -7.94
C LYS A 58 37.13 -8.66 -6.71
N ASN A 59 37.32 -9.96 -6.89
CA ASN A 59 37.06 -10.95 -5.86
C ASN A 59 38.41 -11.60 -5.43
N THR A 60 38.82 -11.32 -4.20
CA THR A 60 40.04 -11.87 -3.60
C THR A 60 39.70 -12.80 -2.42
N ALA A 61 40.69 -13.44 -1.83
CA ALA A 61 40.46 -14.28 -0.64
C ALA A 61 39.90 -13.47 0.55
N LYS A 62 40.25 -12.18 0.69
CA LYS A 62 39.92 -11.35 1.86
C LYS A 62 38.70 -10.44 1.65
N GLN A 63 38.45 -10.02 0.41
CA GLN A 63 37.37 -9.04 0.12
C GLN A 63 36.84 -9.18 -1.29
N VAL A 64 35.61 -8.69 -1.46
CA VAL A 64 35.02 -8.43 -2.76
C VAL A 64 34.81 -6.91 -2.93
N VAL A 65 35.10 -6.42 -4.13
CA VAL A 65 34.84 -5.04 -4.55
C VAL A 65 33.98 -5.08 -5.79
N ILE A 66 32.81 -4.47 -5.72
CA ILE A 66 31.86 -4.35 -6.82
C ILE A 66 31.77 -2.87 -7.18
N SER A 67 31.98 -2.52 -8.44
CA SER A 67 31.94 -1.12 -8.90
C SER A 67 31.01 -1.00 -10.11
N THR A 68 30.09 -0.06 -10.03
CA THR A 68 29.20 0.39 -11.10
C THR A 68 29.54 1.83 -11.48
N ALA A 69 28.78 2.42 -12.42
CA ALA A 69 28.90 3.84 -12.72
C ALA A 69 28.56 4.76 -11.53
N LYS A 70 27.68 4.31 -10.59
CA LYS A 70 27.14 5.14 -9.50
C LYS A 70 27.70 4.83 -8.13
N MET A 71 28.15 3.59 -7.86
CA MET A 71 28.63 3.20 -6.54
C MET A 71 29.78 2.22 -6.60
N LYS A 72 30.58 2.20 -5.51
CA LYS A 72 31.59 1.20 -5.23
C LYS A 72 31.29 0.57 -3.88
N LEU A 73 31.00 -0.73 -3.87
CA LEU A 73 30.79 -1.55 -2.69
C LEU A 73 32.06 -2.33 -2.35
N VAL A 74 32.47 -2.29 -1.09
CA VAL A 74 33.59 -3.08 -0.56
C VAL A 74 33.10 -3.90 0.61
N TYR A 75 33.26 -5.22 0.55
CA TYR A 75 32.87 -6.16 1.59
C TYR A 75 34.06 -7.02 2.00
N LYS A 76 34.35 -7.10 3.32
CA LYS A 76 35.33 -8.02 3.91
C LYS A 76 34.68 -9.37 4.17
N LYS A 77 35.20 -10.42 3.54
CA LYS A 77 34.66 -11.76 3.58
C LYS A 77 34.81 -12.44 4.97
N GLY A 78 33.86 -13.34 5.25
CA GLY A 78 33.93 -14.23 6.43
C GLY A 78 33.75 -13.53 7.78
N SER A 79 33.11 -12.36 7.80
CA SER A 79 33.02 -11.50 8.97
C SER A 79 31.61 -11.46 9.62
N GLY A 80 30.75 -12.42 9.30
CA GLY A 80 29.39 -12.51 9.86
C GLY A 80 28.41 -11.49 9.28
N PRO A 81 27.49 -10.96 10.11
CA PRO A 81 26.48 -10.02 9.63
C PRO A 81 27.09 -8.75 9.05
N LEU A 82 26.31 -8.07 8.20
CA LEU A 82 26.74 -6.83 7.56
C LEU A 82 26.79 -5.69 8.58
N THR A 83 27.99 -5.15 8.81
CA THR A 83 28.26 -4.12 9.80
C THR A 83 29.15 -3.00 9.24
N LYS A 84 29.27 -1.89 9.97
CA LYS A 84 30.17 -0.77 9.63
C LYS A 84 31.63 -1.16 9.44
N ASP A 85 32.05 -2.31 9.98
CA ASP A 85 33.44 -2.77 9.96
C ASP A 85 33.76 -3.65 8.76
N ASN A 86 32.74 -4.22 8.10
CA ASN A 86 32.93 -5.14 6.99
C ASN A 86 32.28 -4.68 5.66
N LEU A 87 31.35 -3.71 5.68
CA LEU A 87 30.69 -3.23 4.48
C LEU A 87 30.79 -1.70 4.35
N THR A 88 31.19 -1.24 3.17
CA THR A 88 31.21 0.20 2.83
C THR A 88 30.70 0.39 1.42
N ILE A 89 29.81 1.36 1.21
CA ILE A 89 29.39 1.81 -0.12
C ILE A 89 29.76 3.28 -0.29
N THR A 90 30.46 3.58 -1.37
CA THR A 90 30.92 4.93 -1.70
C THR A 90 30.32 5.34 -3.05
N SER A 91 29.87 6.57 -3.18
CA SER A 91 29.49 7.13 -4.46
C SER A 91 30.67 7.19 -5.42
N THR A 92 30.39 7.07 -6.73
CA THR A 92 31.38 7.27 -7.80
C THR A 92 31.09 8.57 -8.54
N LYS A 93 31.88 8.86 -9.60
CA LYS A 93 31.70 10.06 -10.43
C LYS A 93 30.33 10.16 -11.11
N GLY A 94 29.56 9.07 -11.21
CA GLY A 94 28.19 9.06 -11.73
C GLY A 94 27.13 9.62 -10.76
N ILE A 95 27.54 9.97 -9.53
CA ILE A 95 26.71 10.61 -8.51
C ILE A 95 27.22 12.03 -8.28
N ASN A 96 26.33 13.02 -8.40
CA ASN A 96 26.65 14.44 -8.24
C ASN A 96 26.85 14.89 -6.78
N THR A 97 26.50 14.02 -5.80
CA THR A 97 26.66 14.29 -4.36
C THR A 97 27.49 13.18 -3.74
N PRO A 98 28.76 13.44 -3.41
CA PRO A 98 29.62 12.43 -2.81
C PRO A 98 29.14 11.98 -1.44
N PHE A 99 29.14 10.67 -1.20
CA PHE A 99 28.86 10.08 0.11
C PHE A 99 29.73 8.83 0.37
N VAL A 100 29.89 8.49 1.62
CA VAL A 100 30.38 7.20 2.12
C VAL A 100 29.36 6.68 3.08
N TRP A 101 28.75 5.54 2.77
CA TRP A 101 27.78 4.88 3.63
C TRP A 101 28.35 3.61 4.25
N LYS A 102 27.95 3.36 5.49
CA LYS A 102 28.22 2.11 6.23
C LYS A 102 26.96 1.69 6.99
N PRO A 103 26.74 0.37 7.21
CA PRO A 103 25.64 -0.09 8.06
C PRO A 103 25.58 0.65 9.40
N GLY A 104 24.36 0.98 9.84
CA GLY A 104 24.11 1.76 11.06
C GLY A 104 24.12 3.28 10.90
N MET A 105 24.49 3.80 9.71
CA MET A 105 24.34 5.23 9.45
C MET A 105 22.86 5.60 9.26
N VAL A 106 22.45 6.71 9.85
CA VAL A 106 21.10 7.27 9.75
C VAL A 106 21.13 8.47 8.82
N GLN A 107 20.11 8.61 7.98
CA GLN A 107 19.90 9.81 7.17
C GLN A 107 19.67 11.02 8.07
N LYS A 108 20.26 12.16 7.70
CA LYS A 108 20.13 13.40 8.46
C LYS A 108 19.07 14.35 7.88
N HIS A 109 18.85 14.28 6.59
CA HIS A 109 18.03 15.24 5.85
C HIS A 109 17.06 14.50 4.91
N ASN A 110 16.22 13.65 5.49
CA ASN A 110 15.15 12.99 4.75
C ASN A 110 14.08 14.01 4.31
N LEU A 111 13.64 13.93 3.07
CA LEU A 111 12.66 14.85 2.46
C LEU A 111 11.21 14.49 2.83
N LYS A 112 11.03 13.57 3.74
CA LYS A 112 9.77 13.05 4.23
C LYS A 112 8.93 12.32 3.16
N GLY A 113 7.98 11.58 3.63
CA GLY A 113 7.00 10.83 2.86
C GLY A 113 5.59 11.32 3.18
N THR A 114 4.78 10.41 3.71
CA THR A 114 3.40 10.74 4.07
C THR A 114 3.06 10.22 5.47
N TYR A 115 1.81 10.35 5.84
CA TYR A 115 1.27 9.83 7.08
C TYR A 115 -0.10 9.22 6.83
N ARG A 116 -0.49 8.28 7.69
CA ARG A 116 -1.70 7.47 7.53
C ARG A 116 -2.97 8.30 7.46
N THR A 117 -3.04 9.41 8.23
CA THR A 117 -4.27 10.18 8.37
C THR A 117 -4.03 11.61 8.80
N LEU A 118 -4.86 12.50 8.27
CA LEU A 118 -5.03 13.87 8.74
C LEU A 118 -6.35 14.04 9.53
N ASP A 119 -6.92 12.94 10.08
CA ASP A 119 -8.16 13.04 10.86
C ASP A 119 -8.05 14.09 11.94
N GLY A 120 -8.98 15.04 11.92
CA GLY A 120 -9.03 16.15 12.85
C GLY A 120 -7.91 17.18 12.74
N TYR A 121 -7.06 17.12 11.70
CA TYR A 121 -6.03 18.13 11.46
C TYR A 121 -6.66 19.46 11.07
N ASP A 122 -6.27 20.52 11.74
CA ASP A 122 -6.85 21.88 11.60
C ASP A 122 -5.97 22.86 10.81
N GLY A 123 -4.82 22.39 10.33
CA GLY A 123 -3.83 23.20 9.62
C GLY A 123 -2.65 23.66 10.49
N SER A 124 -2.63 23.29 11.77
CA SER A 124 -1.48 23.52 12.64
C SER A 124 -0.34 22.53 12.34
N GLU A 125 0.85 22.78 12.86
CA GLU A 125 1.96 21.81 12.78
C GLU A 125 1.76 20.60 13.68
N TYR A 126 0.73 20.62 14.52
CA TYR A 126 0.44 19.60 15.52
C TYR A 126 -0.90 18.93 15.25
N GLN A 127 -0.99 17.66 15.62
CA GLN A 127 -2.27 16.97 15.58
C GLN A 127 -3.27 17.57 16.56
N TYR A 128 -4.52 17.65 16.14
CA TYR A 128 -5.59 18.21 16.99
C TYR A 128 -5.79 17.46 18.30
N SER A 129 -5.58 16.11 18.28
CA SER A 129 -5.72 15.25 19.45
C SER A 129 -4.63 15.48 20.50
N ASN A 130 -3.51 16.07 20.09
CA ASN A 130 -2.41 16.45 20.97
C ASN A 130 -1.66 17.64 20.38
N PRO A 131 -2.07 18.87 20.68
CA PRO A 131 -1.47 20.07 20.11
C PRO A 131 0.01 20.32 20.49
N LYS A 132 0.56 19.52 21.39
CA LYS A 132 1.99 19.53 21.74
C LYS A 132 2.82 18.52 20.93
N GLN A 133 2.17 17.69 20.14
CA GLN A 133 2.82 16.66 19.33
C GLN A 133 2.84 17.08 17.88
N GLN A 134 4.01 17.10 17.28
CA GLN A 134 4.16 17.36 15.84
C GLN A 134 3.47 16.29 15.01
N MET A 135 2.97 16.66 13.82
CA MET A 135 2.48 15.74 12.81
C MET A 135 3.59 14.72 12.46
N PRO A 136 3.41 13.42 12.70
CA PRO A 136 4.46 12.42 12.54
C PRO A 136 4.56 11.95 11.08
N ILE A 137 4.85 12.87 10.15
CA ILE A 137 5.09 12.49 8.75
C ILE A 137 6.28 11.54 8.69
N GLU A 138 6.07 10.35 8.16
CA GLU A 138 7.08 9.31 8.02
C GLU A 138 8.23 9.74 7.10
N ASP A 139 9.39 9.14 7.28
CA ASP A 139 10.50 9.32 6.35
C ASP A 139 10.17 8.69 4.99
N GLY A 140 10.49 9.42 3.92
CA GLY A 140 10.30 8.98 2.54
C GLY A 140 11.54 8.30 1.95
N LEU A 141 11.46 8.00 0.65
CA LEU A 141 12.54 7.37 -0.11
C LEU A 141 13.68 8.33 -0.50
N LEU A 142 13.51 9.62 -0.23
CA LEU A 142 14.43 10.65 -0.71
C LEU A 142 15.08 11.40 0.45
N ALA A 143 16.37 11.67 0.32
CA ALA A 143 17.15 12.47 1.25
C ALA A 143 18.22 13.28 0.52
N THR A 144 18.55 14.46 1.04
CA THR A 144 19.68 15.24 0.49
C THR A 144 21.04 14.62 0.79
N ASP A 145 21.07 13.62 1.68
CA ASP A 145 22.24 12.75 1.89
C ASP A 145 22.64 11.93 0.64
N GLY A 146 21.74 11.81 -0.35
CA GLY A 146 22.00 11.19 -1.63
C GLY A 146 21.93 9.66 -1.67
N TRP A 147 21.44 9.05 -0.61
CA TRP A 147 21.25 7.60 -0.47
C TRP A 147 20.04 7.27 0.41
N THR A 148 19.53 6.06 0.25
CA THR A 148 18.46 5.50 1.11
C THR A 148 18.72 4.01 1.36
N LEU A 149 18.42 3.56 2.56
CA LEU A 149 18.37 2.15 2.92
C LEU A 149 16.94 1.76 3.26
N ILE A 150 16.44 0.73 2.61
CA ILE A 150 15.14 0.11 2.93
C ILE A 150 15.44 -1.23 3.58
N ASP A 151 15.03 -1.39 4.82
CA ASP A 151 15.13 -2.64 5.55
C ASP A 151 13.90 -3.51 5.28
N ASP A 152 14.11 -4.64 4.62
CA ASP A 152 13.10 -5.64 4.26
C ASP A 152 13.21 -6.90 5.15
N SER A 153 14.13 -6.94 6.11
CA SER A 153 14.51 -8.13 6.88
C SER A 153 13.34 -8.79 7.61
N HIS A 154 12.37 -8.00 8.06
CA HIS A 154 11.24 -8.47 8.87
C HIS A 154 9.88 -8.31 8.18
N ARG A 155 9.89 -7.94 6.90
CA ARG A 155 8.64 -7.77 6.15
C ARG A 155 8.01 -9.11 5.82
N LEU A 156 6.69 -9.16 5.92
CA LEU A 156 5.89 -10.30 5.47
C LEU A 156 6.07 -10.54 3.97
N LEU A 157 5.80 -11.76 3.57
CA LEU A 157 5.96 -12.24 2.22
C LEU A 157 4.59 -12.53 1.58
N PHE A 158 4.60 -12.70 0.26
CA PHE A 158 3.55 -13.36 -0.48
C PHE A 158 3.89 -14.84 -0.63
N ASP A 159 2.87 -15.70 -0.55
CA ASP A 159 3.01 -17.15 -0.61
C ASP A 159 3.30 -17.69 -2.02
N GLY A 160 3.16 -16.85 -3.06
CA GLY A 160 3.37 -17.23 -4.46
C GLY A 160 2.24 -18.08 -5.06
N ALA A 161 1.07 -18.12 -4.44
CA ALA A 161 -0.10 -18.82 -4.96
C ALA A 161 -0.52 -18.25 -6.33
N LYS A 162 -0.81 -19.14 -7.31
CA LYS A 162 -1.08 -18.72 -8.70
C LYS A 162 -2.45 -18.07 -8.88
N ASP A 163 -3.41 -18.43 -8.05
CA ASP A 163 -4.79 -17.91 -8.15
C ASP A 163 -4.91 -16.51 -7.53
N TRP A 164 -4.40 -16.34 -6.34
CA TRP A 164 -4.37 -15.10 -5.57
C TRP A 164 -3.30 -15.23 -4.51
N GLU A 165 -2.22 -14.47 -4.61
CA GLU A 165 -1.15 -14.50 -3.62
C GLU A 165 -1.70 -14.06 -2.24
N TRP A 166 -1.24 -14.71 -1.18
CA TRP A 166 -1.68 -14.41 0.16
C TRP A 166 -0.51 -14.13 1.08
N VAL A 167 -0.81 -13.63 2.29
CA VAL A 167 0.23 -13.35 3.27
C VAL A 167 0.90 -14.63 3.73
N ALA A 168 2.23 -14.58 3.81
CA ALA A 168 3.07 -15.60 4.40
C ALA A 168 4.08 -14.98 5.37
N GLU A 169 4.31 -15.64 6.49
CA GLU A 169 5.34 -15.21 7.43
C GLU A 169 6.73 -15.50 6.86
N ARG A 170 7.65 -14.57 7.10
CA ARG A 170 9.04 -14.74 6.68
C ARG A 170 9.74 -15.77 7.58
N GLN A 171 10.19 -16.86 6.99
CA GLN A 171 10.98 -17.89 7.65
C GLN A 171 12.46 -17.56 7.45
N SER A 172 13.03 -16.74 8.33
CA SER A 172 14.46 -16.40 8.34
C SER A 172 15.06 -16.60 9.73
N ALA A 173 16.34 -16.95 9.78
CA ALA A 173 17.05 -17.11 11.04
C ALA A 173 17.16 -15.75 11.79
N GLU A 174 17.27 -15.81 13.12
CA GLU A 174 17.51 -14.62 13.92
C GLU A 174 18.80 -13.91 13.48
N GLY A 175 18.73 -12.57 13.35
CA GLY A 175 19.85 -11.76 12.87
C GLY A 175 20.05 -11.75 11.35
N ALA A 176 19.15 -12.37 10.58
CA ALA A 176 19.16 -12.23 9.12
C ALA A 176 18.95 -10.77 8.69
N GLN A 177 19.59 -10.38 7.60
CA GLN A 177 19.51 -9.03 7.02
C GLN A 177 19.11 -9.13 5.55
N ASP A 178 18.18 -8.29 5.12
CA ASP A 178 17.72 -8.18 3.75
C ASP A 178 17.43 -6.71 3.46
N TRP A 179 18.37 -6.03 2.86
CA TRP A 179 18.35 -4.57 2.69
C TRP A 179 18.43 -4.17 1.23
N TYR A 180 17.72 -3.11 0.87
CA TYR A 180 17.86 -2.45 -0.42
C TYR A 180 18.54 -1.10 -0.23
N PHE A 181 19.77 -0.98 -0.69
CA PHE A 181 20.52 0.26 -0.67
C PHE A 181 20.40 0.97 -2.03
N MET A 182 20.05 2.25 -2.01
CA MET A 182 19.87 3.09 -3.18
C MET A 182 20.82 4.29 -3.14
N ALA A 183 21.66 4.42 -4.16
CA ALA A 183 22.60 5.52 -4.39
C ALA A 183 22.10 6.41 -5.53
N TYR A 184 21.75 7.66 -5.27
CA TYR A 184 21.14 8.54 -6.28
C TYR A 184 21.63 9.99 -6.28
N GLY A 185 22.39 10.41 -5.24
CA GLY A 185 22.77 11.82 -5.06
C GLY A 185 21.55 12.73 -4.97
N HIS A 186 21.48 13.76 -5.82
CA HIS A 186 20.30 14.60 -5.91
C HIS A 186 19.42 14.28 -7.14
N ASN A 187 19.61 13.14 -7.78
CA ASN A 187 18.72 12.69 -8.85
C ASN A 187 17.50 11.94 -8.28
N TYR A 188 16.58 12.65 -7.66
CA TYR A 188 15.42 12.11 -6.96
C TYR A 188 14.46 11.35 -7.88
N LYS A 189 14.28 11.81 -9.13
CA LYS A 189 13.44 11.07 -10.10
C LYS A 189 14.04 9.71 -10.42
N ALA A 190 15.36 9.63 -10.59
CA ALA A 190 16.03 8.34 -10.81
C ALA A 190 15.96 7.43 -9.59
N ALA A 191 15.97 7.98 -8.37
CA ALA A 191 15.74 7.20 -7.14
C ALA A 191 14.37 6.53 -7.14
N LEU A 192 13.31 7.30 -7.43
CA LEU A 192 11.95 6.77 -7.51
C LEU A 192 11.79 5.72 -8.64
N GLN A 193 12.43 5.95 -9.79
CA GLN A 193 12.48 4.94 -10.85
C GLN A 193 13.21 3.67 -10.42
N SER A 194 14.31 3.78 -9.68
CA SER A 194 15.04 2.62 -9.14
C SER A 194 14.18 1.84 -8.14
N PHE A 195 13.45 2.54 -7.28
CA PHE A 195 12.51 1.92 -6.35
C PHE A 195 11.45 1.10 -7.09
N THR A 196 10.85 1.61 -8.15
CA THR A 196 9.82 0.86 -8.90
C THR A 196 10.34 -0.41 -9.58
N LYS A 197 11.66 -0.55 -9.79
CA LYS A 197 12.25 -1.75 -10.39
C LYS A 197 12.16 -3.00 -9.51
N PHE A 198 12.08 -2.83 -8.19
CA PHE A 198 11.89 -3.95 -7.28
C PHE A 198 10.58 -3.87 -6.50
N ALA A 199 10.07 -2.67 -6.24
CA ALA A 199 8.84 -2.47 -5.49
C ALA A 199 7.56 -2.47 -6.35
N GLY A 200 7.69 -2.55 -7.68
CA GLY A 200 6.57 -2.46 -8.61
C GLY A 200 6.20 -1.03 -8.98
N ARG A 201 5.42 -0.89 -10.03
CA ARG A 201 5.03 0.41 -10.57
C ARG A 201 3.80 0.96 -9.87
N VAL A 202 3.63 2.28 -9.93
CA VAL A 202 2.35 2.93 -9.66
C VAL A 202 1.39 2.57 -10.81
N PRO A 203 0.23 1.96 -10.54
CA PRO A 203 -0.75 1.68 -11.59
C PRO A 203 -1.34 2.98 -12.15
N LEU A 204 -1.66 2.98 -13.42
CA LEU A 204 -2.33 4.12 -14.03
C LEU A 204 -3.81 4.11 -13.61
N PRO A 205 -4.29 5.12 -12.86
CA PRO A 205 -5.68 5.16 -12.42
C PRO A 205 -6.62 5.42 -13.61
N PRO A 206 -7.92 5.10 -13.46
CA PRO A 206 -8.94 5.50 -14.44
C PRO A 206 -9.03 7.02 -14.59
N ARG A 207 -9.42 7.49 -15.79
CA ARG A 207 -9.43 8.93 -16.10
C ARG A 207 -10.34 9.75 -15.18
N TYR A 208 -11.49 9.21 -14.80
CA TYR A 208 -12.45 9.89 -13.92
C TYR A 208 -11.88 10.25 -12.54
N THR A 209 -10.82 9.58 -12.12
CA THR A 209 -10.11 9.89 -10.86
C THR A 209 -9.60 11.33 -10.79
N PHE A 210 -9.29 11.93 -11.93
CA PHE A 210 -8.81 13.31 -12.05
C PHE A 210 -9.94 14.33 -12.23
N GLY A 211 -11.19 13.89 -12.20
CA GLY A 211 -12.37 14.74 -12.31
C GLY A 211 -12.85 15.26 -10.95
N TYR A 212 -14.06 15.76 -10.93
CA TYR A 212 -14.66 16.27 -9.71
C TYR A 212 -15.39 15.17 -8.94
N TRP A 213 -15.13 15.08 -7.65
CA TRP A 213 -15.74 14.12 -6.72
C TRP A 213 -16.67 14.85 -5.78
N TRP A 214 -17.91 14.39 -5.63
CA TRP A 214 -18.78 14.77 -4.53
C TRP A 214 -18.67 13.75 -3.42
N SER A 215 -18.18 14.21 -2.26
CA SER A 215 -18.10 13.41 -1.04
C SER A 215 -18.58 14.25 0.14
N ARG A 216 -19.55 13.74 0.88
CA ARG A 216 -20.05 14.36 2.11
C ARG A 216 -20.68 13.30 2.99
N TYR A 217 -20.27 13.24 4.26
CA TYR A 217 -20.98 12.46 5.28
C TYR A 217 -22.34 13.11 5.55
N TRP A 218 -23.40 12.49 5.09
CA TRP A 218 -24.78 12.93 5.21
C TRP A 218 -25.71 11.78 4.85
N SER A 219 -26.90 11.68 5.51
CA SER A 219 -27.91 10.66 5.21
C SER A 219 -28.66 10.98 3.90
N TYR A 220 -27.96 10.93 2.77
CA TYR A 220 -28.56 11.09 1.46
C TYR A 220 -29.44 9.90 1.11
N SER A 221 -30.66 10.19 0.61
CA SER A 221 -31.45 9.21 -0.15
C SER A 221 -31.01 9.17 -1.62
N ASP A 222 -31.48 8.17 -2.35
CA ASP A 222 -31.29 8.12 -3.81
C ASP A 222 -31.91 9.34 -4.51
N GLN A 223 -33.04 9.87 -3.99
CA GLN A 223 -33.66 11.08 -4.53
C GLN A 223 -32.79 12.32 -4.27
N ASP A 224 -32.22 12.47 -3.06
CA ASP A 224 -31.33 13.59 -2.74
C ASP A 224 -30.11 13.62 -3.68
N PHE A 225 -29.54 12.44 -4.00
CA PHE A 225 -28.45 12.35 -4.96
C PHE A 225 -28.89 12.68 -6.40
N ARG A 226 -30.10 12.29 -6.81
CA ARG A 226 -30.64 12.69 -8.11
C ARG A 226 -30.81 14.21 -8.22
N ASP A 227 -31.31 14.82 -7.16
CA ASP A 227 -31.49 16.28 -7.08
C ASP A 227 -30.13 17.00 -7.08
N LEU A 228 -29.14 16.44 -6.38
CA LEU A 228 -27.77 16.92 -6.39
C LEU A 228 -27.19 16.91 -7.83
N ILE A 229 -27.26 15.78 -8.51
CA ILE A 229 -26.77 15.65 -9.89
C ILE A 229 -27.50 16.62 -10.83
N GLY A 230 -28.81 16.75 -10.68
CA GLY A 230 -29.60 17.74 -11.43
C GLY A 230 -29.15 19.18 -11.19
N ASN A 231 -28.72 19.50 -9.96
CA ASN A 231 -28.16 20.82 -9.66
C ASN A 231 -26.79 21.05 -10.32
N PHE A 232 -25.89 20.03 -10.34
CA PHE A 232 -24.63 20.12 -11.07
C PHE A 232 -24.86 20.37 -12.55
N GLN A 233 -25.79 19.62 -13.15
CA GLN A 233 -26.16 19.77 -14.57
C GLN A 233 -26.76 21.16 -14.87
N ARG A 234 -27.71 21.62 -14.04
CA ARG A 234 -28.31 22.94 -14.18
C ARG A 234 -27.32 24.11 -14.10
N LEU A 235 -26.24 23.92 -13.31
CA LEU A 235 -25.21 24.92 -13.13
C LEU A 235 -24.03 24.74 -14.09
N ASP A 236 -24.12 23.79 -15.02
CA ASP A 236 -23.05 23.43 -15.94
C ASP A 236 -21.71 23.11 -15.22
N LEU A 237 -21.80 22.41 -14.10
CA LEU A 237 -20.65 21.98 -13.32
C LEU A 237 -20.36 20.50 -13.60
N PRO A 238 -19.07 20.10 -13.75
CA PRO A 238 -18.73 18.71 -13.93
C PRO A 238 -18.92 17.92 -12.62
N LEU A 239 -19.34 16.65 -12.76
CA LEU A 239 -19.37 15.67 -11.67
C LEU A 239 -18.94 14.32 -12.24
N ASP A 240 -17.80 13.81 -11.82
CA ASP A 240 -17.25 12.57 -12.34
C ASP A 240 -17.46 11.39 -11.38
N VAL A 241 -17.41 11.65 -10.07
CA VAL A 241 -17.50 10.62 -9.03
C VAL A 241 -18.46 11.04 -7.92
N LEU A 242 -19.37 10.13 -7.59
CA LEU A 242 -20.24 10.22 -6.42
C LEU A 242 -19.74 9.25 -5.34
N VAL A 243 -19.37 9.79 -4.19
CA VAL A 243 -19.03 9.01 -2.99
C VAL A 243 -20.29 8.81 -2.16
N ILE A 244 -20.69 7.55 -1.97
CA ILE A 244 -21.82 7.18 -1.12
C ILE A 244 -21.23 6.78 0.23
N ASP A 245 -21.38 7.67 1.21
CA ASP A 245 -20.80 7.50 2.55
C ASP A 245 -21.63 6.53 3.40
N MET A 246 -21.21 6.29 4.63
CA MET A 246 -21.64 5.16 5.50
C MET A 246 -23.16 4.92 5.57
N ASP A 247 -24.02 5.91 5.38
CA ASP A 247 -25.48 5.72 5.40
C ASP A 247 -26.02 4.88 4.23
N TRP A 248 -25.15 4.44 3.31
CA TRP A 248 -25.56 3.47 2.29
C TRP A 248 -26.04 2.15 2.91
N HIS A 249 -25.55 1.82 4.14
CA HIS A 249 -26.06 0.71 4.96
C HIS A 249 -26.68 1.24 6.27
N PRO A 250 -27.47 0.44 6.99
CA PRO A 250 -28.01 0.84 8.28
C PRO A 250 -26.89 1.04 9.31
N ILE A 251 -26.82 2.23 9.93
CA ILE A 251 -25.79 2.61 10.90
C ILE A 251 -26.30 2.74 12.34
N SER A 252 -27.62 2.73 12.56
CA SER A 252 -28.17 2.83 13.93
C SER A 252 -28.12 1.50 14.66
N PRO A 253 -27.82 1.50 15.98
CA PRO A 253 -27.85 0.28 16.79
C PRO A 253 -29.21 -0.44 16.77
N GLU A 254 -30.32 0.31 16.73
CA GLU A 254 -31.67 -0.24 16.68
C GLU A 254 -31.96 -0.98 15.38
N ALA A 255 -31.31 -0.60 14.30
CA ALA A 255 -31.38 -1.28 13.01
C ALA A 255 -30.38 -2.46 12.92
N GLY A 256 -29.68 -2.78 14.01
CA GLY A 256 -28.60 -3.76 14.01
C GLY A 256 -27.31 -3.27 13.37
N GLY A 257 -27.25 -1.96 13.04
CA GLY A 257 -26.15 -1.36 12.31
C GLY A 257 -24.96 -0.93 13.18
N GLY A 258 -24.12 -0.15 12.62
CA GLY A 258 -22.87 0.38 13.18
C GLY A 258 -22.01 0.92 12.07
N TRP A 259 -20.70 1.06 12.32
CA TRP A 259 -19.75 1.49 11.28
C TRP A 259 -19.54 0.42 10.20
N THR A 260 -19.64 -0.86 10.55
CA THR A 260 -19.58 -1.98 9.60
C THR A 260 -20.99 -2.40 9.19
N GLY A 261 -21.23 -2.57 7.88
CA GLY A 261 -22.47 -3.11 7.34
C GLY A 261 -22.31 -3.53 5.88
N TRP A 262 -23.12 -4.50 5.47
CA TRP A 262 -23.02 -5.12 4.14
C TRP A 262 -24.32 -5.06 3.34
N ASP A 263 -25.43 -4.64 3.95
CA ASP A 263 -26.72 -4.53 3.27
C ASP A 263 -27.08 -3.08 2.96
N TRP A 264 -27.64 -2.84 1.80
CA TRP A 264 -28.15 -1.50 1.47
C TRP A 264 -29.24 -1.04 2.43
N ASN A 265 -29.22 0.23 2.80
CA ASN A 265 -30.24 0.90 3.58
C ASN A 265 -31.48 1.16 2.71
N GLU A 266 -32.46 0.22 2.74
CA GLU A 266 -33.65 0.28 1.92
C GLU A 266 -34.53 1.51 2.18
N ARG A 267 -34.38 2.15 3.34
CA ARG A 267 -35.09 3.41 3.64
C ARG A 267 -34.57 4.56 2.77
N LEU A 268 -33.26 4.62 2.56
CA LEU A 268 -32.60 5.65 1.77
C LEU A 268 -32.48 5.26 0.30
N PHE A 269 -32.30 3.98 0.04
CA PHE A 269 -32.12 3.41 -1.31
C PHE A 269 -33.10 2.26 -1.54
N PRO A 270 -34.41 2.54 -1.72
CA PRO A 270 -35.44 1.49 -1.85
C PRO A 270 -35.22 0.63 -3.12
N ASP A 271 -34.63 1.18 -4.16
CA ASP A 271 -34.18 0.46 -5.35
C ASP A 271 -32.76 0.93 -5.74
N TYR A 272 -31.78 0.47 -4.99
CA TYR A 272 -30.37 0.83 -5.23
C TYR A 272 -29.91 0.43 -6.63
N LYS A 273 -30.46 -0.65 -7.22
CA LYS A 273 -30.09 -1.08 -8.58
C LYS A 273 -30.56 -0.09 -9.63
N ALA A 274 -31.77 0.44 -9.51
CA ALA A 274 -32.26 1.49 -10.39
C ALA A 274 -31.46 2.79 -10.19
N PHE A 275 -31.04 3.09 -8.96
CA PHE A 275 -30.20 4.23 -8.66
C PHE A 275 -28.80 4.10 -9.29
N LEU A 276 -28.10 2.97 -9.15
CA LEU A 276 -26.79 2.74 -9.78
C LEU A 276 -26.88 2.81 -11.33
N LYS A 277 -27.92 2.23 -11.92
CA LYS A 277 -28.19 2.38 -13.36
C LYS A 277 -28.44 3.83 -13.76
N TYR A 278 -29.04 4.63 -12.89
CA TYR A 278 -29.20 6.07 -13.15
C TYR A 278 -27.85 6.76 -13.16
N LEU A 279 -26.95 6.51 -12.19
CA LEU A 279 -25.59 7.07 -12.15
C LEU A 279 -24.81 6.74 -13.43
N ASP A 280 -24.85 5.48 -13.86
CA ASP A 280 -24.18 5.05 -15.09
C ASP A 280 -24.70 5.82 -16.33
N ARG A 281 -26.03 6.00 -16.46
CA ARG A 281 -26.61 6.82 -17.53
C ARG A 281 -26.20 8.29 -17.48
N GLN A 282 -25.91 8.83 -16.31
CA GLN A 282 -25.39 10.18 -16.12
C GLN A 282 -23.86 10.28 -16.36
N GLY A 283 -23.20 9.16 -16.56
CA GLY A 283 -21.72 9.10 -16.69
C GLY A 283 -20.98 9.30 -15.37
N VAL A 284 -21.68 9.25 -14.23
CA VAL A 284 -21.13 9.45 -12.89
C VAL A 284 -20.68 8.11 -12.31
N LYS A 285 -19.45 8.01 -11.84
CA LYS A 285 -18.89 6.83 -11.20
C LYS A 285 -19.24 6.79 -9.72
N ALA A 286 -19.50 5.59 -9.20
CA ALA A 286 -19.94 5.38 -7.83
C ALA A 286 -18.93 4.60 -7.01
N THR A 287 -18.70 5.06 -5.78
CA THR A 287 -17.95 4.34 -4.75
C THR A 287 -18.71 4.36 -3.43
N MET A 288 -18.50 3.32 -2.62
CA MET A 288 -19.09 3.21 -1.28
C MET A 288 -17.99 3.18 -0.22
N ASN A 289 -18.26 3.84 0.90
CA ASN A 289 -17.43 3.78 2.10
C ASN A 289 -17.54 2.40 2.76
N LEU A 290 -16.41 1.80 3.13
CA LEU A 290 -16.33 0.51 3.79
C LEU A 290 -15.53 0.56 5.09
N HIS A 291 -16.10 -0.05 6.14
CA HIS A 291 -15.51 -0.23 7.46
C HIS A 291 -15.61 -1.70 7.87
N PRO A 292 -14.69 -2.58 7.48
CA PRO A 292 -14.89 -4.03 7.62
C PRO A 292 -14.65 -4.60 9.02
N ALA A 293 -14.20 -3.81 10.00
CA ALA A 293 -13.68 -4.30 11.29
C ALA A 293 -14.60 -5.26 12.05
N ASP A 294 -15.87 -4.92 12.17
CA ASP A 294 -16.83 -5.75 12.93
C ASP A 294 -17.28 -7.00 12.15
N GLY A 295 -16.87 -7.12 10.89
CA GLY A 295 -17.09 -8.28 10.05
C GLY A 295 -18.56 -8.51 9.70
N VAL A 296 -18.97 -9.79 9.62
CA VAL A 296 -20.32 -10.18 9.17
C VAL A 296 -21.13 -10.66 10.34
N ARG A 297 -22.32 -10.11 10.51
CA ARG A 297 -23.21 -10.33 11.66
C ARG A 297 -24.48 -11.10 11.26
N PRO A 298 -25.10 -11.83 12.20
CA PRO A 298 -26.27 -12.68 11.93
C PRO A 298 -27.50 -11.96 11.36
N TYR A 299 -27.62 -10.66 11.53
CA TYR A 299 -28.75 -9.88 11.01
C TYR A 299 -28.57 -9.45 9.54
N GLU A 300 -27.37 -9.56 8.96
CA GLU A 300 -27.14 -9.25 7.56
C GLU A 300 -27.98 -10.18 6.66
N LYS A 301 -28.62 -9.64 5.63
CA LYS A 301 -29.57 -10.38 4.79
C LYS A 301 -28.97 -11.63 4.14
N LYS A 302 -27.71 -11.53 3.73
CA LYS A 302 -26.97 -12.62 3.10
C LYS A 302 -26.09 -13.42 4.09
N TYR A 303 -26.30 -13.25 5.41
CA TYR A 303 -25.51 -13.95 6.42
C TYR A 303 -25.49 -15.48 6.22
N LYS A 304 -26.63 -16.09 5.92
CA LYS A 304 -26.72 -17.54 5.67
C LYS A 304 -25.86 -17.99 4.48
N GLU A 305 -25.86 -17.21 3.42
CA GLU A 305 -25.02 -17.49 2.24
C GLU A 305 -23.53 -17.34 2.58
N PHE A 306 -23.16 -16.28 3.29
CA PHE A 306 -21.80 -16.08 3.80
C PHE A 306 -21.34 -17.27 4.66
N MET A 307 -22.17 -17.71 5.61
CA MET A 307 -21.87 -18.85 6.47
C MET A 307 -21.71 -20.17 5.69
N GLN A 308 -22.54 -20.37 4.67
CA GLN A 308 -22.42 -21.52 3.77
C GLN A 308 -21.08 -21.54 3.03
N ARG A 309 -20.63 -20.37 2.49
CA ARG A 309 -19.33 -20.23 1.84
C ARG A 309 -18.16 -20.45 2.80
N LEU A 310 -18.35 -20.09 4.07
CA LEU A 310 -17.39 -20.35 5.15
C LEU A 310 -17.37 -21.83 5.61
N GLY A 311 -18.36 -22.63 5.23
CA GLY A 311 -18.54 -24.01 5.72
C GLY A 311 -18.94 -24.08 7.20
N LYS A 312 -19.65 -23.07 7.70
CA LYS A 312 -20.04 -22.93 9.12
C LYS A 312 -21.54 -22.71 9.27
N ASN A 313 -22.07 -23.01 10.47
CA ASN A 313 -23.48 -22.83 10.78
C ASN A 313 -23.68 -22.67 12.29
N ASP A 314 -22.97 -21.71 12.92
CA ASP A 314 -22.96 -21.54 14.37
C ASP A 314 -23.67 -20.25 14.85
N GLY A 315 -24.19 -19.45 13.91
CA GLY A 315 -24.94 -18.23 14.21
C GLY A 315 -24.13 -17.09 14.84
N LYS A 316 -22.78 -17.14 14.75
CA LYS A 316 -21.89 -16.15 15.38
C LYS A 316 -21.53 -15.01 14.43
N THR A 317 -21.18 -13.87 15.01
CA THR A 317 -20.49 -12.80 14.32
C THR A 317 -19.06 -13.24 13.96
N TYR A 318 -18.65 -12.93 12.76
CA TYR A 318 -17.29 -13.15 12.27
C TYR A 318 -16.62 -11.81 11.98
N GLU A 319 -15.90 -11.29 12.97
CA GLU A 319 -15.13 -10.06 12.85
C GLU A 319 -14.02 -10.18 11.79
N TRP A 320 -13.58 -9.07 11.26
CA TRP A 320 -12.56 -9.02 10.19
C TRP A 320 -11.32 -9.85 10.52
N LEU A 321 -10.94 -10.69 9.58
CA LEU A 321 -9.75 -11.54 9.65
C LEU A 321 -9.08 -11.59 8.26
N GLY A 322 -8.26 -10.58 7.98
CA GLY A 322 -7.63 -10.40 6.66
C GLY A 322 -6.64 -11.50 6.29
N SER A 323 -6.03 -12.17 7.26
CA SER A 323 -5.12 -13.30 7.02
C SER A 323 -5.82 -14.57 6.56
N ASP A 324 -7.13 -14.70 6.77
CA ASP A 324 -7.92 -15.86 6.35
C ASP A 324 -8.50 -15.68 4.94
N LYS A 325 -7.85 -16.31 3.96
CA LYS A 325 -8.23 -16.21 2.54
C LYS A 325 -9.66 -16.70 2.28
N GLN A 326 -10.10 -17.75 2.96
CA GLN A 326 -11.46 -18.29 2.79
C GLN A 326 -12.51 -17.31 3.32
N TYR A 327 -12.25 -16.71 4.48
CA TYR A 327 -13.11 -15.69 5.08
C TYR A 327 -13.25 -14.47 4.14
N VAL A 328 -12.13 -13.97 3.65
CA VAL A 328 -12.13 -12.82 2.72
C VAL A 328 -12.89 -13.16 1.44
N LYS A 329 -12.62 -14.31 0.81
CA LYS A 329 -13.37 -14.76 -0.38
C LYS A 329 -14.85 -14.86 -0.11
N ALA A 330 -15.27 -15.37 1.05
CA ALA A 330 -16.69 -15.47 1.41
C ALA A 330 -17.36 -14.11 1.46
N ILE A 331 -16.71 -13.05 1.98
CA ILE A 331 -17.23 -11.67 1.96
C ILE A 331 -17.36 -11.16 0.52
N PHE A 332 -16.31 -11.26 -0.28
CA PHE A 332 -16.31 -10.76 -1.65
C PHE A 332 -17.39 -11.44 -2.50
N ASP A 333 -17.44 -12.76 -2.45
CA ASP A 333 -18.38 -13.56 -3.25
C ASP A 333 -19.83 -13.45 -2.76
N THR A 334 -20.07 -13.00 -1.52
CA THR A 334 -21.43 -12.84 -0.98
C THR A 334 -21.97 -11.43 -1.18
N TYR A 335 -21.12 -10.41 -1.07
CA TYR A 335 -21.56 -9.01 -1.03
C TYR A 335 -20.94 -8.18 -2.15
N LEU A 336 -19.62 -8.10 -2.20
CA LEU A 336 -18.93 -7.05 -2.97
C LEU A 336 -18.99 -7.28 -4.47
N HIS A 337 -18.85 -8.53 -4.93
CA HIS A 337 -18.93 -8.83 -6.37
C HIS A 337 -20.30 -8.53 -6.94
N ASP A 338 -21.40 -8.79 -6.20
CA ASP A 338 -22.75 -8.43 -6.65
C ASP A 338 -22.90 -6.91 -6.76
N TYR A 339 -22.37 -6.14 -5.81
CA TYR A 339 -22.46 -4.68 -5.86
C TYR A 339 -21.65 -4.08 -7.00
N MET A 340 -20.48 -4.65 -7.30
CA MET A 340 -19.73 -4.27 -8.50
C MET A 340 -20.50 -4.59 -9.79
N ALA A 341 -21.12 -5.78 -9.86
CA ALA A 341 -21.94 -6.17 -10.99
C ALA A 341 -23.19 -5.29 -11.15
N ASP A 342 -23.74 -4.80 -10.05
CA ASP A 342 -24.90 -3.88 -10.03
C ASP A 342 -24.53 -2.44 -10.40
N GLY A 343 -23.23 -2.04 -10.37
CA GLY A 343 -22.80 -0.73 -10.85
C GLY A 343 -21.89 0.09 -9.94
N ILE A 344 -21.37 -0.48 -8.84
CA ILE A 344 -20.28 0.15 -8.09
C ILE A 344 -18.98 0.03 -8.89
N ASP A 345 -18.29 1.15 -9.11
CA ASP A 345 -17.11 1.22 -9.97
C ASP A 345 -15.81 0.90 -9.22
N PHE A 346 -15.72 1.27 -7.94
CA PHE A 346 -14.56 1.02 -7.08
C PHE A 346 -14.92 1.16 -5.59
N TRP A 347 -13.94 0.95 -4.69
CA TRP A 347 -14.17 0.92 -3.25
C TRP A 347 -13.42 2.04 -2.54
N TRP A 348 -14.03 2.55 -1.45
CA TRP A 348 -13.37 3.41 -0.48
C TRP A 348 -13.20 2.66 0.84
N LEU A 349 -11.94 2.32 1.18
CA LEU A 349 -11.56 1.78 2.48
C LEU A 349 -11.17 2.91 3.42
N ASP A 350 -11.93 3.09 4.47
CA ASP A 350 -11.68 4.06 5.51
C ASP A 350 -11.07 3.39 6.76
N TRP A 351 -11.26 3.96 7.92
CA TRP A 351 -10.88 3.43 9.22
C TRP A 351 -11.56 2.10 9.55
N GLN A 352 -11.54 1.73 10.84
CA GLN A 352 -12.29 0.60 11.39
C GLN A 352 -11.84 -0.77 10.88
N GLN A 353 -10.63 -0.86 10.36
CA GLN A 353 -9.91 -2.11 10.37
C GLN A 353 -9.06 -2.12 11.63
N TRP A 354 -9.07 -3.19 12.39
CA TRP A 354 -8.14 -3.33 13.50
C TRP A 354 -6.71 -3.02 13.04
N PRO A 355 -5.87 -2.33 13.83
CA PRO A 355 -4.52 -1.93 13.37
C PRO A 355 -3.70 -3.12 12.89
N LYS A 356 -3.85 -4.26 13.54
CA LYS A 356 -3.16 -5.51 13.23
C LYS A 356 -4.15 -6.64 13.00
N ASP A 357 -3.74 -7.62 12.19
CA ASP A 357 -4.49 -8.85 12.02
C ASP A 357 -4.52 -9.64 13.33
N ARG A 358 -5.60 -10.39 13.55
CA ARG A 358 -5.85 -11.11 14.80
C ARG A 358 -5.09 -12.44 14.93
N LYS A 359 -4.51 -12.93 13.84
CA LYS A 359 -3.67 -14.14 13.81
C LYS A 359 -2.19 -13.82 13.57
N ILE A 360 -1.89 -12.75 12.86
CA ILE A 360 -0.52 -12.39 12.46
C ILE A 360 -0.23 -10.98 12.96
N ASP A 361 0.36 -10.85 14.14
CA ASP A 361 0.65 -9.55 14.78
C ASP A 361 1.49 -8.59 13.93
N SER A 362 2.33 -9.12 13.05
CA SER A 362 3.14 -8.32 12.13
C SER A 362 2.38 -7.84 10.89
N LEU A 363 1.15 -8.33 10.66
CA LEU A 363 0.34 -7.95 9.53
C LEU A 363 -0.45 -6.66 9.81
N ASP A 364 -0.08 -5.58 9.16
CA ASP A 364 -0.83 -4.33 9.18
C ASP A 364 -2.10 -4.46 8.32
N ASN A 365 -3.25 -4.27 8.96
CA ASN A 365 -4.54 -4.43 8.27
C ASN A 365 -4.79 -3.35 7.21
N VAL A 366 -4.24 -2.15 7.35
CA VAL A 366 -4.44 -1.10 6.34
C VAL A 366 -3.72 -1.50 5.05
N PHE A 367 -2.43 -1.86 5.15
CA PHE A 367 -1.68 -2.35 3.99
C PHE A 367 -2.37 -3.56 3.35
N TRP A 368 -2.79 -4.53 4.19
CA TRP A 368 -3.31 -5.80 3.72
C TRP A 368 -4.70 -5.67 3.09
N CYS A 369 -5.59 -4.88 3.67
CA CYS A 369 -6.89 -4.56 3.04
C CYS A 369 -6.69 -3.85 1.69
N ASN A 370 -5.76 -2.90 1.60
CA ASN A 370 -5.49 -2.23 0.33
C ASN A 370 -5.04 -3.21 -0.76
N TYR A 371 -4.18 -4.17 -0.41
CA TYR A 371 -3.80 -5.26 -1.31
C TYR A 371 -5.00 -6.12 -1.70
N ILE A 372 -5.79 -6.57 -0.73
CA ILE A 372 -6.93 -7.47 -0.96
C ILE A 372 -7.91 -6.86 -1.96
N TRP A 373 -8.42 -5.66 -1.66
CA TRP A 373 -9.44 -5.01 -2.51
C TRP A 373 -8.91 -4.66 -3.89
N PHE A 374 -7.69 -4.13 -3.97
CA PHE A 374 -7.10 -3.78 -5.26
C PHE A 374 -6.84 -5.01 -6.12
N SER A 375 -6.22 -6.05 -5.56
CA SER A 375 -5.89 -7.28 -6.29
C SER A 375 -7.13 -8.11 -6.65
N ASP A 376 -8.21 -8.03 -5.85
CA ASP A 376 -9.48 -8.66 -6.22
C ASP A 376 -10.08 -8.01 -7.47
N MET A 377 -10.13 -6.68 -7.52
CA MET A 377 -10.59 -5.96 -8.71
C MET A 377 -9.71 -6.22 -9.93
N GLU A 378 -8.38 -6.34 -9.74
CA GLU A 378 -7.45 -6.67 -10.83
C GLU A 378 -7.69 -8.08 -11.39
N ARG A 379 -8.03 -9.05 -10.53
CA ARG A 379 -8.27 -10.44 -10.92
C ARG A 379 -9.63 -10.68 -11.54
N ASN A 380 -10.67 -10.00 -11.07
CA ASN A 380 -12.07 -10.28 -11.40
C ASN A 380 -12.69 -9.24 -12.33
N GLY A 381 -12.00 -8.12 -12.56
CA GLY A 381 -12.51 -7.02 -13.38
C GLY A 381 -11.93 -6.98 -14.80
N ASP A 382 -12.71 -6.43 -15.72
CA ASP A 382 -12.30 -6.04 -17.07
C ASP A 382 -11.86 -4.57 -17.14
N LYS A 383 -12.00 -3.83 -16.03
CA LYS A 383 -11.65 -2.42 -15.86
C LYS A 383 -10.33 -2.28 -15.09
N ARG A 384 -9.67 -1.12 -15.24
CA ARG A 384 -8.54 -0.79 -14.38
C ARG A 384 -8.99 -0.75 -12.93
N PRO A 385 -8.31 -1.50 -12.02
CA PRO A 385 -8.65 -1.44 -10.61
C PRO A 385 -8.37 -0.04 -10.06
N MET A 386 -9.18 0.38 -9.13
CA MET A 386 -9.02 1.61 -8.39
C MET A 386 -9.50 1.40 -6.96
N LEU A 387 -8.72 1.85 -6.01
CA LEU A 387 -9.06 1.81 -4.60
C LEU A 387 -8.78 3.17 -3.97
N TYR A 388 -9.73 3.72 -3.24
CA TYR A 388 -9.60 4.93 -2.45
C TYR A 388 -9.36 4.54 -0.99
N HIS A 389 -8.16 4.85 -0.44
CA HIS A 389 -7.73 4.22 0.80
C HIS A 389 -6.71 5.07 1.57
N ARG A 390 -6.44 4.68 2.82
CA ARG A 390 -5.41 5.31 3.66
C ARG A 390 -4.04 4.69 3.44
N TRP A 391 -2.98 5.46 3.69
CA TRP A 391 -1.60 5.00 3.61
C TRP A 391 -1.30 3.88 4.61
N GLY A 392 -0.76 2.77 4.15
CA GLY A 392 -0.36 1.61 4.94
C GLY A 392 1.13 1.26 4.87
N GLY A 393 1.99 2.21 4.44
CA GLY A 393 3.44 2.01 4.39
C GLY A 393 4.00 1.73 2.99
N LEU A 394 5.33 1.55 2.92
CA LEU A 394 6.02 1.28 1.65
C LEU A 394 5.45 0.04 0.95
N GLY A 395 5.18 0.17 -0.33
CA GLY A 395 4.49 -0.82 -1.15
C GLY A 395 3.06 -0.41 -1.50
N ASN A 396 2.42 0.46 -0.71
CA ASN A 396 1.05 0.93 -0.97
C ASN A 396 0.90 1.79 -2.24
N HIS A 397 1.99 2.32 -2.78
CA HIS A 397 1.98 3.00 -4.08
C HIS A 397 1.43 2.13 -5.23
N ARG A 398 1.34 0.82 -5.02
CA ARG A 398 0.75 -0.13 -5.99
C ARG A 398 -0.77 -0.16 -5.98
N TYR A 399 -1.41 0.45 -4.98
CA TYR A 399 -2.86 0.36 -4.75
C TYR A 399 -3.48 1.75 -4.69
N GLN A 400 -3.64 2.43 -5.83
CA GLN A 400 -4.12 3.82 -5.93
C GLN A 400 -5.59 3.96 -5.57
N ILE A 401 -5.99 5.07 -4.97
CA ILE A 401 -5.37 6.33 -4.60
C ILE A 401 -5.56 6.63 -3.12
N GLY A 402 -4.86 7.64 -2.59
CA GLY A 402 -4.92 7.99 -1.19
C GLY A 402 -6.14 8.81 -0.77
N PHE A 403 -6.70 8.46 0.37
CA PHE A 403 -7.59 9.26 1.19
C PHE A 403 -6.83 9.78 2.39
N SER A 404 -6.71 11.11 2.50
CA SER A 404 -5.90 11.72 3.55
C SER A 404 -6.57 11.72 4.93
N GLY A 405 -7.87 11.44 5.02
CA GLY A 405 -8.64 11.46 6.25
C GLY A 405 -9.51 12.71 6.42
N ASP A 406 -10.17 12.80 7.57
CA ASP A 406 -11.17 13.82 7.92
C ASP A 406 -10.51 15.06 8.54
N ALA A 407 -9.72 15.78 7.75
CA ALA A 407 -9.16 17.07 8.17
C ALA A 407 -10.26 18.12 8.35
N PHE A 408 -10.09 19.04 9.29
CA PHE A 408 -11.00 20.18 9.42
C PHE A 408 -10.93 21.09 8.18
N ILE A 409 -12.09 21.57 7.75
CA ILE A 409 -12.23 22.48 6.61
C ILE A 409 -11.85 23.89 7.04
N THR A 410 -10.55 24.19 7.02
CA THR A 410 -9.97 25.49 7.35
C THR A 410 -9.01 25.94 6.27
N TRP A 411 -8.78 27.26 6.18
CA TRP A 411 -7.74 27.82 5.30
C TRP A 411 -6.34 27.33 5.66
N ALA A 412 -6.08 27.05 6.93
CA ALA A 412 -4.80 26.52 7.39
C ALA A 412 -4.59 25.08 6.90
N SER A 413 -5.61 24.23 6.99
CA SER A 413 -5.57 22.87 6.42
C SER A 413 -5.33 22.93 4.91
N LEU A 414 -6.07 23.76 4.18
CA LEU A 414 -5.88 23.90 2.73
C LEU A 414 -4.45 24.35 2.39
N LYS A 415 -3.88 25.27 3.16
CA LYS A 415 -2.50 25.74 2.98
C LYS A 415 -1.46 24.63 3.21
N PHE A 416 -1.75 23.67 4.08
CA PHE A 416 -0.85 22.56 4.39
C PHE A 416 -0.86 21.48 3.31
N LEU A 417 -1.97 21.25 2.61
CA LEU A 417 -2.11 20.15 1.63
C LEU A 417 -1.04 20.13 0.52
N PRO A 418 -0.58 21.26 -0.06
CA PRO A 418 0.50 21.25 -1.04
C PRO A 418 1.80 20.66 -0.49
N TYR A 419 2.14 20.95 0.77
CA TYR A 419 3.30 20.36 1.44
C TYR A 419 3.09 18.85 1.64
N PHE A 420 1.96 18.45 2.22
CA PHE A 420 1.62 17.06 2.48
C PHE A 420 1.63 16.20 1.19
N ASN A 421 1.02 16.68 0.12
CA ASN A 421 1.00 16.00 -1.18
C ASN A 421 2.40 15.93 -1.81
N SER A 422 3.20 17.00 -1.65
CA SER A 422 4.58 17.02 -2.17
C SER A 422 5.44 15.97 -1.49
N THR A 423 5.35 15.86 -0.15
CA THR A 423 6.09 14.84 0.59
C THR A 423 5.59 13.42 0.31
N ALA A 424 4.29 13.21 0.13
CA ALA A 424 3.72 11.92 -0.27
C ALA A 424 4.29 11.43 -1.61
N SER A 425 4.57 12.33 -2.54
CA SER A 425 5.22 12.00 -3.81
C SER A 425 6.59 11.34 -3.65
N ASN A 426 7.28 11.58 -2.53
CA ASN A 426 8.58 10.97 -2.21
C ASN A 426 8.47 9.46 -1.87
N VAL A 427 7.26 8.93 -1.75
CA VAL A 427 6.98 7.50 -1.61
C VAL A 427 6.06 7.00 -2.74
N LEU A 428 5.97 7.76 -3.84
CA LEU A 428 5.13 7.47 -5.01
C LEU A 428 3.64 7.34 -4.66
N TYR A 429 3.18 8.04 -3.64
CA TYR A 429 1.81 8.03 -3.21
C TYR A 429 1.12 9.36 -3.56
N GLY A 430 -0.16 9.31 -3.93
CA GLY A 430 -0.96 10.47 -4.34
C GLY A 430 -2.34 10.47 -3.68
N TYR A 431 -2.79 11.65 -3.33
CA TYR A 431 -4.12 11.93 -2.78
C TYR A 431 -4.97 12.69 -3.78
#